data_41a296bab7ab27c4480c6ba5c6c07617
#
_entry.id   41a296bab7ab27c4480c6ba5c6c07617
#
_cell.length_a   1.000
_cell.length_b   1.000
_cell.length_c   1.000
_cell.angle_alpha   90.00
_cell.angle_beta   90.00
_cell.angle_gamma   90.00
#
_symmetry.space_group_name_H-M   'P 1'
#
loop_
_entity.id
_entity.type
_entity.pdbx_description
1 polymer ?
#
loop_
_entity_poly.entity_id
_entity_poly.type
_entity_poly.pdbx_seq_one_letter_code
_entity_poly.pdbx_strand_id
1 'polypeptide(L)'
;PTRSHTVAAQGGVSAALGNMGDDDNWQYHMYDTVKGSDWLGDQDAIEYMCRNAIPSVIELEHYGVPFSRTEEGKIYQRPFGGHTLEHGKAMARRACAAADRTGHAILHTLYQQCLKYKAEFFIEYFALDLLMDDEGRCCGVLALCMEDGTLHRFRAQKTVLATGGYGRVYLSLIHI
;
A
#
# COMPACT_ATOMS: atom_id res chain seq x y z
N PRO A 1 2.64 9.09 13.05
CA PRO A 1 2.64 8.04 12.02
C PRO A 1 1.23 7.61 11.61
N THR A 2 0.21 7.81 12.44
CA THR A 2 -1.15 7.32 12.19
C THR A 2 -2.06 8.32 11.43
N ARG A 3 -1.50 9.31 10.73
CA ARG A 3 -2.22 10.36 10.01
C ARG A 3 -2.06 10.29 8.49
N SER A 4 -1.51 9.20 7.95
CA SER A 4 -1.39 9.00 6.50
C SER A 4 -2.76 8.76 5.85
N HIS A 5 -2.84 8.86 4.52
CA HIS A 5 -4.06 8.55 3.76
C HIS A 5 -4.56 7.11 4.02
N THR A 6 -3.65 6.18 4.32
CA THR A 6 -4.00 4.79 4.64
C THR A 6 -5.00 4.70 5.79
N VAL A 7 -4.93 5.57 6.81
CA VAL A 7 -5.85 5.52 7.96
C VAL A 7 -7.32 5.72 7.56
N ALA A 8 -7.56 6.45 6.48
CA ALA A 8 -8.91 6.77 5.99
C ALA A 8 -9.41 5.79 4.91
N ALA A 9 -8.60 4.84 4.47
CA ALA A 9 -8.99 3.87 3.46
C ALA A 9 -10.04 2.88 3.99
N GLN A 10 -11.19 2.81 3.32
CA GLN A 10 -12.35 2.02 3.74
C GLN A 10 -12.59 0.81 2.85
N GLY A 11 -12.23 0.90 1.56
CA GLY A 11 -12.59 -0.09 0.54
C GLY A 11 -12.10 -1.49 0.80
N GLY A 12 -10.87 -1.64 1.14
CA GLY A 12 -10.20 -2.92 1.32
C GLY A 12 -8.83 -2.96 0.66
N VAL A 13 -8.17 -4.10 0.73
CA VAL A 13 -6.93 -4.41 0.02
C VAL A 13 -7.19 -5.53 -0.99
N SER A 14 -6.79 -5.32 -2.24
CA SER A 14 -7.12 -6.25 -3.33
C SER A 14 -6.16 -7.45 -3.37
N ALA A 15 -6.73 -8.66 -3.31
CA ALA A 15 -6.01 -9.90 -3.55
C ALA A 15 -6.99 -10.96 -4.09
N ALA A 16 -6.61 -11.68 -5.13
CA ALA A 16 -7.46 -12.67 -5.77
C ALA A 16 -7.49 -13.99 -5.00
N LEU A 17 -8.12 -14.00 -3.80
CA LEU A 17 -8.21 -15.18 -2.93
C LEU A 17 -9.29 -16.18 -3.39
N GLY A 18 -10.30 -15.74 -4.14
CA GLY A 18 -11.44 -16.56 -4.55
C GLY A 18 -12.34 -17.03 -3.40
N ASN A 19 -12.24 -16.41 -2.22
CA ASN A 19 -12.95 -16.85 -1.01
C ASN A 19 -14.47 -16.76 -1.10
N MET A 20 -14.98 -15.95 -2.01
CA MET A 20 -16.42 -15.71 -2.18
C MET A 20 -17.04 -16.62 -3.26
N GLY A 21 -16.33 -17.67 -3.67
CA GLY A 21 -16.79 -18.62 -4.69
C GLY A 21 -16.61 -18.10 -6.13
N ASP A 22 -15.85 -17.03 -6.31
CA ASP A 22 -15.47 -16.52 -7.63
C ASP A 22 -14.24 -17.29 -8.12
N ASP A 23 -14.20 -17.58 -9.43
CA ASP A 23 -13.00 -18.13 -10.09
C ASP A 23 -12.02 -16.99 -10.41
N ASP A 24 -11.62 -16.24 -9.35
CA ASP A 24 -10.70 -15.11 -9.45
C ASP A 24 -9.24 -15.57 -9.32
N ASN A 25 -8.37 -14.90 -10.06
CA ASN A 25 -6.95 -15.19 -10.08
C ASN A 25 -6.11 -13.92 -10.29
N TRP A 26 -4.80 -14.04 -10.09
CA TRP A 26 -3.90 -12.92 -10.21
C TRP A 26 -3.83 -12.35 -11.64
N GLN A 27 -4.10 -13.13 -12.68
CA GLN A 27 -4.10 -12.65 -14.07
C GLN A 27 -5.25 -11.67 -14.33
N TYR A 28 -6.43 -11.95 -13.80
CA TYR A 28 -7.55 -11.00 -13.86
C TYR A 28 -7.26 -9.74 -13.05
N HIS A 29 -6.62 -9.90 -11.88
CA HIS A 29 -6.17 -8.76 -11.07
C HIS A 29 -5.15 -7.90 -11.85
N MET A 30 -4.17 -8.53 -12.49
CA MET A 30 -3.19 -7.85 -13.33
C MET A 30 -3.87 -7.11 -14.49
N TYR A 31 -4.77 -7.76 -15.21
CA TYR A 31 -5.50 -7.14 -16.32
C TYR A 31 -6.23 -5.87 -15.89
N ASP A 32 -6.98 -5.93 -14.79
CA ASP A 32 -7.72 -4.78 -14.28
C ASP A 32 -6.78 -3.65 -13.85
N THR A 33 -5.64 -3.98 -13.26
CA THR A 33 -4.64 -3.00 -12.82
C THR A 33 -3.95 -2.31 -14.00
N VAL A 34 -3.53 -3.07 -15.02
CA VAL A 34 -2.94 -2.52 -16.26
C VAL A 34 -3.94 -1.63 -16.98
N LYS A 35 -5.19 -2.08 -17.11
CA LYS A 35 -6.26 -1.30 -17.72
C LYS A 35 -6.60 -0.04 -16.91
N GLY A 36 -6.66 -0.16 -15.58
CA GLY A 36 -6.96 0.96 -14.69
C GLY A 36 -5.86 2.03 -14.64
N SER A 37 -4.64 1.66 -15.01
CA SER A 37 -3.52 2.60 -15.17
C SER A 37 -3.41 3.19 -16.59
N ASP A 38 -4.46 3.06 -17.40
CA ASP A 38 -4.48 3.48 -18.81
C ASP A 38 -3.27 2.93 -19.64
N TRP A 39 -2.82 1.72 -19.32
CA TRP A 39 -1.66 1.06 -19.94
C TRP A 39 -0.33 1.78 -19.74
N LEU A 40 -0.26 2.76 -18.83
CA LEU A 40 0.95 3.53 -18.52
C LEU A 40 1.80 2.91 -17.42
N GLY A 41 1.22 1.96 -16.65
CA GLY A 41 1.92 1.29 -15.55
C GLY A 41 3.02 0.35 -16.04
N ASP A 42 4.07 0.18 -15.23
CA ASP A 42 5.08 -0.86 -15.42
C ASP A 42 4.45 -2.23 -15.25
N GLN A 43 4.32 -2.98 -16.34
CA GLN A 43 3.59 -4.25 -16.34
C GLN A 43 4.31 -5.35 -15.57
N ASP A 44 5.62 -5.35 -15.52
CA ASP A 44 6.40 -6.32 -14.74
C ASP A 44 6.20 -6.08 -13.23
N ALA A 45 6.21 -4.81 -12.81
CA ALA A 45 5.91 -4.42 -11.43
C ALA A 45 4.46 -4.76 -11.05
N ILE A 46 3.50 -4.54 -11.94
CA ILE A 46 2.08 -4.89 -11.75
C ILE A 46 1.91 -6.40 -11.63
N GLU A 47 2.54 -7.19 -12.51
CA GLU A 47 2.51 -8.65 -12.41
C GLU A 47 3.05 -9.13 -11.07
N TYR A 48 4.23 -8.63 -10.68
CA TYR A 48 4.83 -8.96 -9.39
C TYR A 48 3.90 -8.63 -8.23
N MET A 49 3.30 -7.44 -8.21
CA MET A 49 2.34 -7.02 -7.20
C MET A 49 1.13 -7.96 -7.13
N CYS A 50 0.50 -8.26 -8.27
CA CYS A 50 -0.72 -9.07 -8.31
C CYS A 50 -0.46 -10.53 -7.88
N ARG A 51 0.68 -11.10 -8.26
CA ARG A 51 1.10 -12.44 -7.82
C ARG A 51 1.35 -12.50 -6.32
N ASN A 52 1.97 -11.46 -5.75
CA ASN A 52 2.34 -11.40 -4.35
C ASN A 52 1.23 -10.82 -3.44
N ALA A 53 0.13 -10.32 -3.99
CA ALA A 53 -0.97 -9.78 -3.20
C ALA A 53 -1.58 -10.83 -2.26
N ILE A 54 -1.73 -12.08 -2.73
CA ILE A 54 -2.30 -13.18 -1.94
C ILE A 54 -1.44 -13.48 -0.70
N PRO A 55 -0.14 -13.83 -0.82
CA PRO A 55 0.69 -14.07 0.35
C PRO A 55 0.82 -12.83 1.24
N SER A 56 0.83 -11.61 0.68
CA SER A 56 0.90 -10.38 1.47
C SER A 56 -0.34 -10.16 2.34
N VAL A 57 -1.53 -10.48 1.85
CA VAL A 57 -2.77 -10.38 2.65
C VAL A 57 -2.77 -11.40 3.78
N ILE A 58 -2.30 -12.62 3.52
CA ILE A 58 -2.15 -13.65 4.56
C ILE A 58 -1.11 -13.21 5.61
N GLU A 59 0.00 -12.60 5.18
CA GLU A 59 0.99 -12.06 6.09
C GLU A 59 0.42 -10.93 6.97
N LEU A 60 -0.37 -10.01 6.40
CA LEU A 60 -1.08 -8.97 7.17
C LEU A 60 -2.01 -9.59 8.21
N GLU A 61 -2.72 -10.65 7.86
CA GLU A 61 -3.55 -11.40 8.82
C GLU A 61 -2.70 -11.98 9.96
N HIS A 62 -1.56 -12.60 9.66
CA HIS A 62 -0.64 -13.13 10.66
C HIS A 62 -0.05 -12.04 11.55
N TYR A 63 0.11 -10.83 11.06
CA TYR A 63 0.49 -9.68 11.88
C TYR A 63 -0.62 -9.20 12.80
N GLY A 64 -1.86 -9.64 12.57
CA GLY A 64 -3.01 -9.34 13.42
C GLY A 64 -4.04 -8.39 12.80
N VAL A 65 -4.04 -8.18 11.47
CA VAL A 65 -5.10 -7.41 10.82
C VAL A 65 -6.42 -8.18 10.95
N PRO A 66 -7.45 -7.60 11.60
CA PRO A 66 -8.71 -8.28 11.87
C PRO A 66 -9.64 -8.21 10.66
N PHE A 67 -9.29 -8.89 9.57
CA PHE A 67 -10.18 -8.99 8.42
C PHE A 67 -11.55 -9.57 8.80
N SER A 68 -12.60 -9.05 8.22
CA SER A 68 -13.95 -9.62 8.34
C SER A 68 -13.97 -11.05 7.77
N ARG A 69 -14.84 -11.89 8.32
CA ARG A 69 -14.93 -13.31 7.98
C ARG A 69 -16.25 -13.66 7.30
N THR A 70 -16.19 -14.66 6.43
CA THR A 70 -17.36 -15.38 5.96
C THR A 70 -17.86 -16.32 7.05
N GLU A 71 -19.04 -16.92 6.88
CA GLU A 71 -19.58 -17.95 7.77
C GLU A 71 -18.65 -19.16 7.89
N GLU A 72 -17.89 -19.45 6.83
CA GLU A 72 -16.90 -20.53 6.77
C GLU A 72 -15.54 -20.16 7.40
N GLY A 73 -15.40 -18.94 7.93
CA GLY A 73 -14.15 -18.44 8.54
C GLY A 73 -13.09 -17.94 7.57
N LYS A 74 -13.37 -17.86 6.27
CA LYS A 74 -12.45 -17.30 5.26
C LYS A 74 -12.44 -15.78 5.35
N ILE A 75 -11.36 -15.14 4.87
CA ILE A 75 -11.30 -13.68 4.74
C ILE A 75 -12.42 -13.22 3.80
N TYR A 76 -13.26 -12.31 4.30
CA TYR A 76 -14.33 -11.73 3.51
C TYR A 76 -13.78 -10.81 2.42
N GLN A 77 -14.31 -10.96 1.22
CA GLN A 77 -13.97 -10.14 0.07
C GLN A 77 -15.22 -9.49 -0.50
N ARG A 78 -15.15 -8.20 -0.79
CA ARG A 78 -16.26 -7.45 -1.40
C ARG A 78 -15.98 -7.10 -2.85
N PRO A 79 -17.03 -6.87 -3.66
CA PRO A 79 -16.88 -6.27 -4.97
C PRO A 79 -16.39 -4.84 -4.83
N PHE A 80 -15.59 -4.39 -5.80
CA PHE A 80 -15.13 -3.01 -5.88
C PHE A 80 -15.11 -2.57 -7.35
N GLY A 81 -15.31 -1.27 -7.60
CA GLY A 81 -15.30 -0.75 -8.96
C GLY A 81 -14.00 -1.07 -9.70
N GLY A 82 -14.11 -1.60 -10.91
CA GLY A 82 -12.96 -2.00 -11.71
C GLY A 82 -12.42 -3.40 -11.46
N HIS A 83 -12.94 -4.14 -10.47
CA HIS A 83 -12.57 -5.54 -10.26
C HIS A 83 -13.42 -6.44 -11.18
N THR A 84 -12.76 -7.15 -12.08
CA THR A 84 -13.46 -7.97 -13.08
C THR A 84 -12.89 -9.39 -13.17
N LEU A 85 -13.76 -10.32 -13.57
CA LEU A 85 -13.42 -11.68 -14.01
C LEU A 85 -13.38 -11.70 -15.54
N GLU A 86 -12.67 -12.68 -16.09
CA GLU A 86 -12.63 -12.93 -17.53
C GLU A 86 -12.40 -11.67 -18.37
N HIS A 87 -11.47 -10.81 -17.91
CA HIS A 87 -11.06 -9.60 -18.64
C HIS A 87 -12.20 -8.60 -18.89
N GLY A 88 -13.04 -8.38 -17.88
CA GLY A 88 -14.11 -7.38 -17.92
C GLY A 88 -15.52 -7.93 -18.16
N LYS A 89 -15.72 -9.25 -18.19
CA LYS A 89 -17.02 -9.84 -18.48
C LYS A 89 -17.94 -9.95 -17.26
N ALA A 90 -17.39 -10.12 -16.06
CA ALA A 90 -18.13 -10.24 -14.82
C ALA A 90 -17.44 -9.48 -13.69
N MET A 91 -18.15 -9.22 -12.59
CA MET A 91 -17.61 -8.56 -11.40
C MET A 91 -16.83 -9.56 -10.54
N ALA A 92 -15.64 -9.19 -10.11
CA ALA A 92 -14.84 -9.94 -9.14
C ALA A 92 -15.00 -9.40 -7.71
N ARG A 93 -14.91 -10.27 -6.72
CA ARG A 93 -14.90 -9.93 -5.31
C ARG A 93 -13.50 -10.20 -4.73
N ARG A 94 -12.58 -9.24 -4.89
CA ARG A 94 -11.18 -9.39 -4.43
C ARG A 94 -10.73 -8.37 -3.39
N ALA A 95 -11.60 -7.43 -2.98
CA ALA A 95 -11.25 -6.47 -1.95
C ALA A 95 -11.40 -7.10 -0.56
N CYS A 96 -10.29 -7.54 0.05
CA CYS A 96 -10.26 -8.05 1.42
C CYS A 96 -10.49 -6.90 2.39
N ALA A 97 -11.47 -7.02 3.27
CA ALA A 97 -11.95 -5.90 4.07
C ALA A 97 -12.02 -6.21 5.56
N ALA A 98 -11.74 -5.19 6.38
CA ALA A 98 -12.03 -5.15 7.81
C ALA A 98 -13.14 -4.11 8.04
N ALA A 99 -14.39 -4.53 7.85
CA ALA A 99 -15.58 -3.66 7.83
C ALA A 99 -15.35 -2.43 6.92
N ASP A 100 -15.60 -1.22 7.39
CA ASP A 100 -15.36 0.06 6.69
C ASP A 100 -14.08 0.78 7.15
N ARG A 101 -13.18 0.06 7.81
CA ARG A 101 -11.96 0.60 8.43
C ARG A 101 -10.70 -0.19 8.08
N THR A 102 -10.65 -0.76 6.91
CA THR A 102 -9.54 -1.65 6.49
C THR A 102 -8.19 -0.95 6.58
N GLY A 103 -8.08 0.27 6.07
CA GLY A 103 -6.83 1.03 6.13
C GLY A 103 -6.39 1.37 7.54
N HIS A 104 -7.33 1.78 8.41
CA HIS A 104 -7.05 1.99 9.82
C HIS A 104 -6.52 0.71 10.48
N ALA A 105 -7.16 -0.43 10.24
CA ALA A 105 -6.75 -1.71 10.80
C ALA A 105 -5.35 -2.11 10.35
N ILE A 106 -5.05 -2.02 9.05
CA ILE A 106 -3.73 -2.33 8.50
C ILE A 106 -2.66 -1.41 9.09
N LEU A 107 -2.88 -0.09 9.07
CA LEU A 107 -1.92 0.89 9.55
C LEU A 107 -1.58 0.68 11.03
N HIS A 108 -2.59 0.52 11.88
CA HIS A 108 -2.36 0.31 13.32
C HIS A 108 -1.70 -1.03 13.61
N THR A 109 -2.04 -2.09 12.90
CA THR A 109 -1.37 -3.38 13.02
C THR A 109 0.10 -3.29 12.65
N LEU A 110 0.42 -2.68 11.50
CA LEU A 110 1.82 -2.51 11.08
C LEU A 110 2.59 -1.59 12.03
N TYR A 111 1.96 -0.54 12.53
CA TYR A 111 2.57 0.33 13.54
C TYR A 111 2.91 -0.43 14.83
N GLN A 112 2.00 -1.29 15.32
CA GLN A 112 2.27 -2.17 16.45
C GLN A 112 3.46 -3.10 16.20
N GLN A 113 3.56 -3.68 15.00
CA GLN A 113 4.71 -4.51 14.63
C GLN A 113 6.01 -3.69 14.63
N CYS A 114 5.99 -2.47 14.10
CA CYS A 114 7.15 -1.58 14.16
C CYS A 114 7.60 -1.31 15.61
N LEU A 115 6.65 -1.03 16.52
CA LEU A 115 6.96 -0.84 17.94
C LEU A 115 7.55 -2.10 18.60
N LYS A 116 6.99 -3.27 18.26
CA LYS A 116 7.51 -4.57 18.73
C LYS A 116 8.97 -4.78 18.34
N TYR A 117 9.35 -4.36 17.13
CA TYR A 117 10.72 -4.46 16.62
C TYR A 117 11.56 -3.22 16.89
N LYS A 118 11.08 -2.29 17.72
CA LYS A 118 11.78 -1.08 18.16
C LYS A 118 12.23 -0.19 16.99
N ALA A 119 11.41 -0.08 15.96
CA ALA A 119 11.64 0.88 14.88
C ALA A 119 11.56 2.30 15.43
N GLU A 120 12.53 3.13 15.06
CA GLU A 120 12.53 4.55 15.44
C GLU A 120 11.69 5.36 14.46
N PHE A 121 10.89 6.31 14.99
CA PHE A 121 10.05 7.19 14.23
C PHE A 121 10.44 8.64 14.43
N PHE A 122 10.78 9.33 13.36
CA PHE A 122 11.04 10.76 13.33
C PHE A 122 9.81 11.47 12.76
N ILE A 123 8.90 11.87 13.65
CA ILE A 123 7.61 12.45 13.30
C ILE A 123 7.80 13.96 13.08
N GLU A 124 7.14 14.52 12.04
CA GLU A 124 7.27 15.92 11.65
C GLU A 124 8.69 16.33 11.26
N TYR A 125 9.42 15.37 10.67
CA TYR A 125 10.68 15.63 9.97
C TYR A 125 10.41 15.68 8.47
N PHE A 126 10.70 16.81 7.87
CA PHE A 126 10.51 17.02 6.43
C PHE A 126 11.78 16.62 5.68
N ALA A 127 11.70 15.56 4.87
CA ALA A 127 12.83 15.13 4.03
C ALA A 127 13.10 16.18 2.95
N LEU A 128 14.27 16.78 2.99
CA LEU A 128 14.67 17.84 2.05
C LEU A 128 15.41 17.28 0.86
N ASP A 129 16.35 16.35 1.11
CA ASP A 129 17.24 15.85 0.07
C ASP A 129 17.79 14.48 0.42
N LEU A 130 18.27 13.74 -0.60
CA LEU A 130 19.02 12.51 -0.42
C LEU A 130 20.52 12.83 -0.23
N LEU A 131 21.14 12.18 0.72
CA LEU A 131 22.58 12.26 0.88
C LEU A 131 23.26 11.29 -0.08
N MET A 132 23.97 11.83 -1.07
CA MET A 132 24.70 11.06 -2.07
C MET A 132 26.19 11.11 -1.77
N ASP A 133 26.91 10.02 -2.06
CA ASP A 133 28.37 10.02 -2.05
C ASP A 133 28.94 10.41 -3.43
N ASP A 134 30.27 10.50 -3.51
CA ASP A 134 30.98 10.88 -4.74
C ASP A 134 30.80 9.85 -5.89
N GLU A 135 30.36 8.63 -5.55
CA GLU A 135 30.08 7.56 -6.51
C GLU A 135 28.60 7.51 -6.94
N GLY A 136 27.77 8.46 -6.46
CA GLY A 136 26.34 8.53 -6.76
C GLY A 136 25.47 7.54 -6.00
N ARG A 137 25.97 6.97 -4.89
CA ARG A 137 25.18 6.05 -4.05
C ARG A 137 24.47 6.84 -2.95
N CYS A 138 23.20 6.49 -2.70
CA CYS A 138 22.45 7.07 -1.59
C CYS A 138 22.96 6.57 -0.25
N CYS A 139 23.35 7.49 0.62
CA CYS A 139 23.91 7.25 1.95
C CYS A 139 22.99 7.71 3.09
N GLY A 140 21.78 8.15 2.76
CA GLY A 140 20.84 8.63 3.77
C GLY A 140 19.96 9.78 3.30
N VAL A 141 19.45 10.55 4.27
CA VAL A 141 18.51 11.64 4.06
C VAL A 141 18.90 12.87 4.88
N LEU A 142 18.79 14.05 4.30
CA LEU A 142 18.77 15.32 5.02
C LEU A 142 17.32 15.69 5.32
N ALA A 143 17.01 15.97 6.59
CA ALA A 143 15.67 16.34 7.00
C ALA A 143 15.66 17.58 7.89
N LEU A 144 14.59 18.35 7.79
CA LEU A 144 14.27 19.49 8.65
C LEU A 144 13.33 19.01 9.75
N CYS A 145 13.72 19.20 11.01
CA CYS A 145 12.80 19.09 12.13
C CYS A 145 11.82 20.28 12.09
N MET A 146 10.53 20.00 11.96
CA MET A 146 9.53 21.06 11.82
C MET A 146 9.20 21.74 13.15
N GLU A 147 9.55 21.12 14.28
CA GLU A 147 9.30 21.67 15.61
C GLU A 147 10.26 22.83 15.94
N ASP A 148 11.55 22.67 15.65
CA ASP A 148 12.59 23.61 16.07
C ASP A 148 13.40 24.22 14.90
N GLY A 149 13.14 23.79 13.66
CA GLY A 149 13.80 24.28 12.46
C GLY A 149 15.26 23.76 12.28
N THR A 150 15.69 22.78 13.05
CA THR A 150 17.04 22.21 12.92
C THR A 150 17.16 21.25 11.76
N LEU A 151 18.37 21.15 11.19
CA LEU A 151 18.69 20.22 10.12
C LEU A 151 19.35 18.96 10.69
N HIS A 152 18.83 17.80 10.26
CA HIS A 152 19.29 16.49 10.69
C HIS A 152 19.77 15.66 9.50
N ARG A 153 20.92 15.00 9.66
CA ARG A 153 21.46 14.07 8.68
C ARG A 153 21.27 12.65 9.18
N PHE A 154 20.39 11.90 8.53
CA PHE A 154 20.16 10.48 8.80
C PHE A 154 21.01 9.65 7.84
N ARG A 155 22.01 8.97 8.36
CA ARG A 155 22.87 8.06 7.58
C ARG A 155 22.24 6.67 7.54
N ALA A 156 22.17 6.09 6.35
CA ALA A 156 21.58 4.77 6.14
C ALA A 156 22.32 4.02 5.02
N GLN A 157 22.40 2.70 5.16
CA GLN A 157 22.94 1.82 4.12
C GLN A 157 21.93 1.66 2.96
N LYS A 158 20.65 1.74 3.25
CA LYS A 158 19.55 1.69 2.29
C LYS A 158 18.50 2.74 2.65
N THR A 159 17.99 3.43 1.66
CA THR A 159 16.90 4.40 1.82
C THR A 159 15.73 3.98 0.96
N VAL A 160 14.54 3.87 1.57
CA VAL A 160 13.29 3.53 0.87
C VAL A 160 12.43 4.78 0.77
N LEU A 161 12.07 5.18 -0.45
CA LEU A 161 11.11 6.24 -0.70
C LEU A 161 9.70 5.64 -0.75
N ALA A 162 8.90 5.94 0.27
CA ALA A 162 7.51 5.48 0.40
C ALA A 162 6.60 6.65 0.74
N THR A 163 6.75 7.76 0.01
CA THR A 163 6.15 9.06 0.29
C THR A 163 4.68 9.19 -0.13
N GLY A 164 4.11 8.11 -0.66
CA GLY A 164 2.73 8.10 -1.17
C GLY A 164 2.57 8.90 -2.47
N GLY A 165 1.33 9.26 -2.77
CA GLY A 165 1.02 10.07 -3.95
C GLY A 165 1.43 11.53 -3.77
N TYR A 166 1.88 12.17 -4.84
CA TYR A 166 2.33 13.57 -4.84
C TYR A 166 1.37 14.52 -5.59
N GLY A 167 0.08 14.20 -5.58
CA GLY A 167 -0.93 15.06 -6.18
C GLY A 167 -0.98 16.48 -5.61
N ARG A 168 -0.47 16.70 -4.39
CA ARG A 168 -0.36 18.04 -3.78
C ARG A 168 0.78 18.90 -4.36
N VAL A 169 1.67 18.30 -5.15
CA VAL A 169 2.74 19.01 -5.87
C VAL A 169 2.18 19.79 -7.05
N TYR A 170 1.07 19.34 -7.62
CA TYR A 170 0.45 19.92 -8.80
C TYR A 170 -0.76 20.79 -8.43
N LEU A 171 -0.94 21.89 -9.14
CA LEU A 171 -2.07 22.80 -8.94
C LEU A 171 -3.42 22.14 -9.28
N SER A 172 -3.42 21.30 -10.31
CA SER A 172 -4.58 20.52 -10.76
C SER A 172 -4.14 19.16 -11.27
N LEU A 173 -4.94 18.12 -10.98
CA LEU A 173 -4.73 16.75 -11.50
C LEU A 173 -5.72 16.40 -12.60
N ILE A 174 -6.70 17.25 -12.89
CA ILE A 174 -7.77 16.97 -13.86
C ILE A 174 -7.26 17.13 -15.31
N HIS A 175 -6.19 17.87 -15.50
CA HIS A 175 -5.66 18.25 -16.81
C HIS A 175 -4.21 17.78 -17.05
N ILE A 176 -3.79 16.74 -16.33
CA ILE A 176 -2.47 16.14 -16.51
C ILE A 176 -2.65 14.85 -17.30
#